data_0891afa1557d8cef51bf3a45c03f0187
#
_entry.id   0891afa1557d8cef51bf3a45c03f0187
#
_cell.length_a   1.000
_cell.length_b   1.000
_cell.length_c   1.000
_cell.angle_alpha   90.00
_cell.angle_beta   90.00
_cell.angle_gamma   90.00
#
_symmetry.space_group_name_H-M   'P 1'
#
loop_
_entity.id
_entity.type
_entity.pdbx_description
1 polymer ?
#
loop_
_entity_poly.entity_id
_entity_poly.type
_entity_poly.pdbx_seq_one_letter_code
_entity_poly.pdbx_strand_id
1 'polypeptide(L)'
;MFVLSQVLIATYAKGFASYFCSIFPQFGEPAVAMAALVICTAINLIGLKSSALVQKGMVVLLLLSLFLFIVFGLPKVSWDALKPTVSNLMPNGPKNFFTGVALLSFACGGAKFVAENGDDIVEPSRTIPKVIVLSTSIVAVFYVLIGIVAGGVLPVETVAFQNLTLVAQEIFPTWLYLFFVFGGAVFALLTTL
;
A
#
# COMPACT_ATOMS: atom_id res chain seq x y z
N MET A 1 -6.01 -21.50 7.68
CA MET A 1 -5.97 -20.54 6.56
C MET A 1 -7.17 -19.60 6.53
N PHE A 2 -8.39 -20.09 6.58
CA PHE A 2 -9.60 -19.28 6.52
C PHE A 2 -9.64 -18.10 7.51
N VAL A 3 -9.32 -18.31 8.78
CA VAL A 3 -9.31 -17.24 9.82
C VAL A 3 -8.30 -16.15 9.50
N LEU A 4 -7.12 -16.51 9.01
CA LEU A 4 -6.09 -15.53 8.63
C LEU A 4 -6.55 -14.62 7.49
N SER A 5 -7.20 -15.20 6.48
CA SER A 5 -7.75 -14.44 5.35
C SER A 5 -8.82 -13.45 5.81
N GLN A 6 -9.70 -13.84 6.74
CA GLN A 6 -10.73 -12.95 7.29
C GLN A 6 -10.13 -11.76 8.06
N VAL A 7 -9.07 -12.02 8.84
CA VAL A 7 -8.36 -10.95 9.56
C VAL A 7 -7.68 -9.98 8.57
N LEU A 8 -7.08 -10.49 7.50
CA LEU A 8 -6.47 -9.66 6.46
C LEU A 8 -7.51 -8.78 5.76
N ILE A 9 -8.64 -9.34 5.34
CA ILE A 9 -9.74 -8.59 4.71
C ILE A 9 -10.22 -7.45 5.64
N ALA A 10 -10.44 -7.74 6.93
CA ALA A 10 -10.84 -6.73 7.89
C ALA A 10 -9.78 -5.62 8.07
N THR A 11 -8.50 -6.00 8.06
CA THR A 11 -7.38 -5.04 8.16
C THR A 11 -7.34 -4.11 6.94
N TYR A 12 -7.52 -4.64 5.74
CA TYR A 12 -7.54 -3.84 4.52
C TYR A 12 -8.76 -2.92 4.44
N ALA A 13 -9.94 -3.41 4.83
CA ALA A 13 -11.14 -2.58 4.90
C ALA A 13 -10.97 -1.42 5.90
N LYS A 14 -10.33 -1.68 7.04
CA LYS A 14 -9.99 -0.63 8.01
C LYS A 14 -8.96 0.35 7.45
N GLY A 15 -7.93 -0.12 6.74
CA GLY A 15 -6.97 0.72 6.04
C GLY A 15 -7.66 1.66 5.04
N PHE A 16 -8.56 1.14 4.20
CA PHE A 16 -9.38 1.95 3.31
C PHE A 16 -10.16 3.03 4.06
N ALA A 17 -10.86 2.64 5.14
CA ALA A 17 -11.67 3.57 5.93
C ALA A 17 -10.81 4.69 6.53
N SER A 18 -9.61 4.39 7.03
CA SER A 18 -8.69 5.38 7.58
C SER A 18 -8.25 6.42 6.54
N TYR A 19 -7.93 5.99 5.31
CA TYR A 19 -7.62 6.91 4.21
C TYR A 19 -8.85 7.75 3.80
N PHE A 20 -10.01 7.13 3.68
CA PHE A 20 -11.25 7.81 3.32
C PHE A 20 -11.66 8.85 4.38
N CYS A 21 -11.61 8.49 5.65
CA CYS A 21 -11.96 9.37 6.76
C CYS A 21 -10.96 10.52 6.96
N SER A 22 -9.74 10.43 6.42
CA SER A 22 -8.80 11.55 6.40
C SER A 22 -9.30 12.73 5.55
N ILE A 23 -10.15 12.46 4.56
CA ILE A 23 -10.81 13.50 3.73
C ILE A 23 -12.21 13.83 4.29
N PHE A 24 -12.94 12.82 4.71
CA PHE A 24 -14.33 12.93 5.16
C PHE A 24 -14.48 12.51 6.64
N PRO A 25 -14.02 13.34 7.60
CA PRO A 25 -14.02 12.99 9.02
C PRO A 25 -15.42 12.85 9.63
N GLN A 26 -16.46 13.27 8.91
CA GLN A 26 -17.85 13.13 9.30
C GLN A 26 -18.37 11.67 9.28
N PHE A 27 -17.69 10.78 8.55
CA PHE A 27 -18.05 9.38 8.51
C PHE A 27 -17.23 8.59 9.53
N GLY A 28 -17.91 7.69 10.27
CA GLY A 28 -17.22 6.80 11.20
C GLY A 28 -16.43 5.72 10.45
N GLU A 29 -15.15 5.50 10.81
CA GLU A 29 -14.31 4.46 10.20
C GLU A 29 -14.99 3.08 10.12
N PRO A 30 -15.70 2.58 11.17
CA PRO A 30 -16.36 1.27 11.10
C PRO A 30 -17.47 1.22 10.04
N ALA A 31 -18.22 2.31 9.87
CA ALA A 31 -19.31 2.37 8.88
C ALA A 31 -18.75 2.36 7.46
N VAL A 32 -17.67 3.11 7.20
CA VAL A 32 -16.98 3.15 5.92
C VAL A 32 -16.36 1.79 5.59
N ALA A 33 -15.71 1.14 6.56
CA ALA A 33 -15.13 -0.19 6.38
C ALA A 33 -16.20 -1.24 6.03
N MET A 34 -17.34 -1.22 6.74
CA MET A 34 -18.47 -2.11 6.43
C MET A 34 -19.05 -1.87 5.04
N ALA A 35 -19.26 -0.61 4.66
CA ALA A 35 -19.74 -0.25 3.33
C ALA A 35 -18.78 -0.73 2.22
N ALA A 36 -17.48 -0.56 2.41
CA ALA A 36 -16.47 -1.05 1.48
C ALA A 36 -16.55 -2.58 1.31
N LEU A 37 -16.66 -3.35 2.39
CA LEU A 37 -16.80 -4.80 2.34
C LEU A 37 -18.06 -5.23 1.59
N VAL A 38 -19.19 -4.57 1.82
CA VAL A 38 -20.45 -4.86 1.12
C VAL A 38 -20.30 -4.59 -0.37
N ILE A 39 -19.69 -3.47 -0.76
CA ILE A 39 -19.46 -3.10 -2.16
C ILE A 39 -18.55 -4.14 -2.84
N CYS A 40 -17.43 -4.51 -2.23
CA CYS A 40 -16.51 -5.50 -2.78
C CYS A 40 -17.19 -6.87 -2.93
N THR A 41 -17.96 -7.29 -1.93
CA THR A 41 -18.74 -8.54 -2.01
C THR A 41 -19.76 -8.51 -3.15
N ALA A 42 -20.46 -7.38 -3.34
CA ALA A 42 -21.41 -7.21 -4.43
C ALA A 42 -20.72 -7.29 -5.80
N ILE A 43 -19.54 -6.67 -5.97
CA ILE A 43 -18.77 -6.75 -7.20
C ILE A 43 -18.34 -8.19 -7.49
N ASN A 44 -17.89 -8.93 -6.49
CA ASN A 44 -17.52 -10.34 -6.63
C ASN A 44 -18.70 -11.22 -7.02
N LEU A 45 -19.91 -10.95 -6.52
CA LEU A 45 -21.14 -11.68 -6.89
C LEU A 45 -21.55 -11.43 -8.34
N ILE A 46 -21.18 -10.30 -8.95
CA ILE A 46 -21.47 -10.02 -10.37
C ILE A 46 -20.61 -10.90 -11.31
N GLY A 47 -19.48 -11.39 -10.84
CA GLY A 47 -18.66 -12.38 -11.54
C GLY A 47 -17.19 -11.98 -11.71
N LEU A 48 -16.34 -13.00 -11.87
CA LEU A 48 -14.88 -12.90 -11.92
C LEU A 48 -14.35 -11.94 -13.01
N LYS A 49 -15.00 -11.87 -14.17
CA LYS A 49 -14.55 -10.96 -15.25
C LYS A 49 -14.70 -9.49 -14.88
N SER A 50 -15.80 -9.13 -14.23
CA SER A 50 -16.05 -7.77 -13.76
C SER A 50 -15.09 -7.38 -12.65
N SER A 51 -14.86 -8.29 -11.70
CA SER A 51 -13.91 -8.13 -10.61
C SER A 51 -12.48 -7.89 -11.15
N ALA A 52 -12.00 -8.70 -12.09
CA ALA A 52 -10.68 -8.57 -12.70
C ALA A 52 -10.48 -7.23 -13.44
N LEU A 53 -11.51 -6.72 -14.11
CA LEU A 53 -11.44 -5.43 -14.81
C LEU A 53 -11.32 -4.27 -13.82
N VAL A 54 -12.13 -4.28 -12.77
CA VAL A 54 -12.10 -3.28 -11.68
C VAL A 54 -10.73 -3.31 -11.01
N GLN A 55 -10.25 -4.50 -10.65
CA GLN A 55 -8.96 -4.71 -10.01
C GLN A 55 -7.79 -4.16 -10.86
N LYS A 56 -7.80 -4.42 -12.19
CA LYS A 56 -6.79 -3.89 -13.10
C LYS A 56 -6.77 -2.36 -13.13
N GLY A 57 -7.95 -1.73 -13.16
CA GLY A 57 -8.06 -0.26 -13.09
C GLY A 57 -7.52 0.30 -11.78
N MET A 58 -7.83 -0.36 -10.66
CA MET A 58 -7.35 0.02 -9.33
C MET A 58 -5.82 -0.08 -9.20
N VAL A 59 -5.21 -1.15 -9.75
CA VAL A 59 -3.74 -1.30 -9.75
C VAL A 59 -3.07 -0.15 -10.51
N VAL A 60 -3.59 0.20 -11.68
CA VAL A 60 -3.04 1.31 -12.48
C VAL A 60 -3.14 2.63 -11.72
N LEU A 61 -4.29 2.90 -11.11
CA LEU A 61 -4.49 4.11 -10.31
C LEU A 61 -3.54 4.18 -9.10
N LEU A 62 -3.36 3.06 -8.40
CA LEU A 62 -2.42 2.95 -7.30
C LEU A 62 -0.99 3.23 -7.74
N LEU A 63 -0.50 2.52 -8.77
CA LEU A 63 0.86 2.70 -9.26
C LEU A 63 1.11 4.13 -9.71
N LEU A 64 0.13 4.75 -10.37
CA LEU A 64 0.21 6.15 -10.77
C LEU A 64 0.28 7.08 -9.56
N SER A 65 -0.54 6.87 -8.54
CA SER A 65 -0.53 7.69 -7.32
C SER A 65 0.81 7.57 -6.56
N LEU A 66 1.35 6.36 -6.43
CA LEU A 66 2.65 6.13 -5.79
C LEU A 66 3.81 6.70 -6.62
N PHE A 67 3.74 6.59 -7.95
CA PHE A 67 4.73 7.18 -8.84
C PHE A 67 4.76 8.72 -8.71
N LEU A 68 3.58 9.37 -8.70
CA LEU A 68 3.48 10.81 -8.47
C LEU A 68 4.01 11.20 -7.09
N PHE A 69 3.73 10.41 -6.05
CA PHE A 69 4.26 10.64 -4.71
C PHE A 69 5.80 10.67 -4.71
N ILE A 70 6.43 9.72 -5.41
CA ILE A 70 7.88 9.65 -5.52
C ILE A 70 8.43 10.84 -6.33
N VAL A 71 7.84 11.14 -7.50
CA VAL A 71 8.33 12.22 -8.38
C VAL A 71 8.25 13.58 -7.73
N PHE A 72 7.14 13.89 -7.05
CA PHE A 72 6.98 15.18 -6.36
C PHE A 72 7.66 15.23 -4.99
N GLY A 73 7.86 14.07 -4.36
CA GLY A 73 8.50 13.97 -3.05
C GLY A 73 10.02 14.07 -3.11
N LEU A 74 10.66 13.41 -4.08
CA LEU A 74 12.13 13.38 -4.20
C LEU A 74 12.80 14.76 -4.17
N PRO A 75 12.28 15.81 -4.84
CA PRO A 75 12.87 17.16 -4.77
C PRO A 75 12.78 17.81 -3.39
N LYS A 76 11.86 17.36 -2.54
CA LYS A 76 11.65 17.90 -1.19
C LYS A 76 12.40 17.14 -0.10
N VAL A 77 13.11 16.08 -0.47
CA VAL A 77 13.89 15.24 0.45
C VAL A 77 15.09 16.03 0.99
N SER A 78 15.19 16.11 2.30
CA SER A 78 16.38 16.58 2.99
C SER A 78 17.41 15.45 3.09
N TRP A 79 18.39 15.44 2.20
CA TRP A 79 19.41 14.37 2.13
C TRP A 79 20.27 14.28 3.40
N ASP A 80 20.33 15.35 4.19
CA ASP A 80 21.03 15.36 5.47
C ASP A 80 20.37 14.42 6.51
N ALA A 81 19.06 14.32 6.50
CA ALA A 81 18.31 13.39 7.36
C ALA A 81 18.53 11.91 6.99
N LEU A 82 18.89 11.65 5.74
CA LEU A 82 19.10 10.30 5.22
C LEU A 82 20.58 9.85 5.27
N LYS A 83 21.48 10.65 5.86
CA LYS A 83 22.89 10.23 6.03
C LYS A 83 22.94 8.90 6.79
N PRO A 84 23.71 7.91 6.29
CA PRO A 84 23.80 6.58 6.91
C PRO A 84 24.61 6.61 8.21
N THR A 85 24.08 7.27 9.22
CA THR A 85 24.60 7.26 10.58
C THR A 85 23.84 6.18 11.36
N VAL A 86 24.48 5.50 12.29
CA VAL A 86 23.84 4.46 13.12
C VAL A 86 22.59 5.00 13.82
N SER A 87 22.64 6.26 14.28
CA SER A 87 21.49 6.95 14.89
C SER A 87 20.33 7.16 13.92
N ASN A 88 20.59 7.39 12.63
CA ASN A 88 19.56 7.61 11.63
C ASN A 88 19.01 6.29 11.08
N LEU A 89 19.85 5.25 10.97
CA LEU A 89 19.44 3.92 10.50
C LEU A 89 18.70 3.13 11.57
N MET A 90 19.04 3.29 12.83
CA MET A 90 18.48 2.55 13.94
C MET A 90 18.15 3.47 15.13
N PRO A 91 17.28 4.50 14.98
CA PRO A 91 16.99 5.47 16.04
C PRO A 91 16.43 4.80 17.29
N ASN A 92 15.69 3.72 17.13
CA ASN A 92 15.09 2.94 18.23
C ASN A 92 15.79 1.60 18.48
N GLY A 93 17.05 1.50 18.07
CA GLY A 93 17.90 0.32 18.29
C GLY A 93 17.69 -0.84 17.29
N PRO A 94 18.57 -1.84 17.32
CA PRO A 94 18.58 -2.92 16.33
C PRO A 94 17.32 -3.80 16.39
N LYS A 95 16.72 -4.00 17.56
CA LYS A 95 15.49 -4.80 17.71
C LYS A 95 14.35 -4.23 16.86
N ASN A 96 14.13 -2.92 16.92
CA ASN A 96 13.06 -2.27 16.17
C ASN A 96 13.36 -2.22 14.68
N PHE A 97 14.63 -2.09 14.29
CA PHE A 97 15.06 -2.20 12.91
C PHE A 97 14.70 -3.58 12.32
N PHE A 98 15.08 -4.68 12.98
CA PHE A 98 14.74 -6.03 12.52
C PHE A 98 13.23 -6.31 12.53
N THR A 99 12.49 -5.73 13.48
CA THR A 99 11.02 -5.79 13.45
C THR A 99 10.45 -5.11 12.20
N GLY A 100 10.97 -3.95 11.83
CA GLY A 100 10.60 -3.27 10.58
C GLY A 100 10.91 -4.09 9.33
N VAL A 101 12.09 -4.72 9.28
CA VAL A 101 12.48 -5.63 8.18
C VAL A 101 11.52 -6.80 8.07
N ALA A 102 11.13 -7.40 9.19
CA ALA A 102 10.17 -8.51 9.22
C ALA A 102 8.78 -8.08 8.72
N LEU A 103 8.30 -6.90 9.11
CA LEU A 103 7.04 -6.33 8.62
C LEU A 103 7.06 -6.06 7.12
N LEU A 104 8.16 -5.49 6.60
CA LEU A 104 8.32 -5.25 5.16
C LEU A 104 8.40 -6.57 4.38
N SER A 105 9.07 -7.58 4.91
CA SER A 105 9.12 -8.92 4.30
C SER A 105 7.74 -9.55 4.20
N PHE A 106 6.90 -9.37 5.24
CA PHE A 106 5.50 -9.80 5.21
C PHE A 106 4.68 -9.05 4.15
N ALA A 107 4.88 -7.74 4.02
CA ALA A 107 4.21 -6.90 3.01
C ALA A 107 4.59 -7.30 1.56
N CYS A 108 5.80 -7.84 1.34
CA CYS A 108 6.22 -8.39 0.05
C CYS A 108 5.70 -9.82 -0.21
N GLY A 109 4.99 -10.42 0.72
CA GLY A 109 4.55 -11.83 0.70
C GLY A 109 3.42 -12.18 -0.28
N GLY A 110 3.06 -11.30 -1.22
CA GLY A 110 2.01 -11.51 -2.22
C GLY A 110 2.25 -12.68 -3.20
N ALA A 111 3.46 -13.20 -3.26
CA ALA A 111 3.84 -14.34 -4.10
C ALA A 111 2.96 -15.59 -3.90
N LYS A 112 2.49 -15.81 -2.67
CA LYS A 112 1.61 -16.92 -2.32
C LYS A 112 0.28 -16.88 -3.07
N PHE A 113 -0.34 -15.70 -3.19
CA PHE A 113 -1.61 -15.53 -3.88
C PHE A 113 -1.48 -15.80 -5.38
N VAL A 114 -0.34 -15.47 -5.99
CA VAL A 114 -0.05 -15.82 -7.39
C VAL A 114 0.03 -17.33 -7.58
N ALA A 115 0.66 -18.03 -6.63
CA ALA A 115 0.78 -19.49 -6.70
C ALA A 115 -0.57 -20.22 -6.46
N GLU A 116 -1.43 -19.68 -5.60
CA GLU A 116 -2.78 -20.24 -5.31
C GLU A 116 -3.71 -20.16 -6.53
N ASN A 117 -3.54 -19.18 -7.43
CA ASN A 117 -4.33 -19.01 -8.66
C ASN A 117 -3.68 -19.68 -9.89
N GLY A 118 -2.80 -20.65 -9.67
CA GLY A 118 -2.03 -21.31 -10.75
C GLY A 118 -2.86 -22.01 -11.81
N ASP A 119 -4.04 -22.49 -11.46
CA ASP A 119 -4.95 -23.23 -12.37
C ASP A 119 -5.52 -22.34 -13.50
N ASP A 120 -5.61 -21.02 -13.26
CA ASP A 120 -6.12 -20.05 -14.24
C ASP A 120 -5.01 -19.42 -15.12
N ILE A 121 -3.75 -19.81 -14.91
CA ILE A 121 -2.58 -19.21 -15.57
C ILE A 121 -2.10 -20.07 -16.75
N VAL A 122 -1.94 -19.43 -17.91
CA VAL A 122 -1.34 -20.08 -19.09
C VAL A 122 0.14 -20.34 -18.86
N GLU A 123 0.61 -21.58 -19.08
CA GLU A 123 1.98 -22.04 -18.83
C GLU A 123 2.46 -21.73 -17.40
N PRO A 124 1.79 -22.22 -16.35
CA PRO A 124 2.03 -21.80 -14.96
C PRO A 124 3.48 -22.02 -14.51
N SER A 125 4.12 -23.09 -14.96
CA SER A 125 5.52 -23.43 -14.61
C SER A 125 6.55 -22.37 -15.04
N ARG A 126 6.27 -21.61 -16.09
CA ARG A 126 7.13 -20.53 -16.59
C ARG A 126 6.65 -19.15 -16.19
N THR A 127 5.34 -18.96 -16.17
CA THR A 127 4.71 -17.65 -15.93
C THR A 127 4.78 -17.27 -14.45
N ILE A 128 4.44 -18.19 -13.54
CA ILE A 128 4.41 -17.91 -12.09
C ILE A 128 5.75 -17.42 -11.56
N PRO A 129 6.90 -18.09 -11.79
CA PRO A 129 8.18 -17.60 -11.27
C PRO A 129 8.56 -16.22 -11.82
N LYS A 130 8.30 -15.96 -13.11
CA LYS A 130 8.58 -14.64 -13.72
C LYS A 130 7.73 -13.54 -13.10
N VAL A 131 6.44 -13.79 -12.92
CA VAL A 131 5.51 -12.81 -12.32
C VAL A 131 5.90 -12.52 -10.88
N ILE A 132 6.25 -13.55 -10.10
CA ILE A 132 6.68 -13.38 -8.71
C ILE A 132 7.95 -12.52 -8.64
N VAL A 133 8.98 -12.85 -9.38
CA VAL A 133 10.25 -12.11 -9.35
C VAL A 133 10.04 -10.67 -9.81
N LEU A 134 9.32 -10.45 -10.91
CA LEU A 134 9.08 -9.12 -11.47
C LEU A 134 8.24 -8.26 -10.54
N SER A 135 7.13 -8.79 -10.05
CA SER A 135 6.24 -8.02 -9.16
C SER A 135 6.91 -7.70 -7.83
N THR A 136 7.60 -8.67 -7.22
CA THR A 136 8.32 -8.44 -5.95
C THR A 136 9.44 -7.40 -6.14
N SER A 137 10.16 -7.44 -7.25
CA SER A 137 11.21 -6.46 -7.55
C SER A 137 10.63 -5.05 -7.72
N ILE A 138 9.54 -4.91 -8.47
CA ILE A 138 8.85 -3.61 -8.65
C ILE A 138 8.39 -3.07 -7.30
N VAL A 139 7.70 -3.90 -6.51
CA VAL A 139 7.21 -3.50 -5.18
C VAL A 139 8.36 -3.10 -4.25
N ALA A 140 9.46 -3.85 -4.25
CA ALA A 140 10.64 -3.52 -3.43
C ALA A 140 11.22 -2.15 -3.82
N VAL A 141 11.34 -1.84 -5.10
CA VAL A 141 11.81 -0.53 -5.58
C VAL A 141 10.88 0.59 -5.11
N PHE A 142 9.55 0.40 -5.25
CA PHE A 142 8.58 1.38 -4.76
C PHE A 142 8.71 1.59 -3.25
N TYR A 143 8.82 0.53 -2.45
CA TYR A 143 8.96 0.65 -0.99
C TYR A 143 10.23 1.40 -0.58
N VAL A 144 11.36 1.14 -1.26
CA VAL A 144 12.60 1.88 -1.00
C VAL A 144 12.42 3.37 -1.31
N LEU A 145 11.87 3.69 -2.49
CA LEU A 145 11.67 5.10 -2.90
C LEU A 145 10.67 5.83 -2.01
N ILE A 146 9.57 5.18 -1.64
CA ILE A 146 8.57 5.74 -0.71
C ILE A 146 9.19 5.95 0.68
N GLY A 147 10.01 5.00 1.16
CA GLY A 147 10.71 5.12 2.43
C GLY A 147 11.69 6.29 2.45
N ILE A 148 12.44 6.50 1.36
CA ILE A 148 13.34 7.64 1.17
C ILE A 148 12.56 8.96 1.22
N VAL A 149 11.44 9.05 0.50
CA VAL A 149 10.60 10.26 0.49
C VAL A 149 9.98 10.51 1.86
N ALA A 150 9.38 9.49 2.47
CA ALA A 150 8.71 9.63 3.76
C ALA A 150 9.67 10.04 4.89
N GLY A 151 10.84 9.38 4.97
CA GLY A 151 11.85 9.68 6.00
C GLY A 151 12.69 10.92 5.72
N GLY A 152 12.70 11.40 4.46
CA GLY A 152 13.47 12.58 4.07
C GLY A 152 12.68 13.87 4.04
N VAL A 153 11.35 13.83 3.98
CA VAL A 153 10.48 15.03 3.97
C VAL A 153 10.08 15.46 5.38
N LEU A 154 9.74 14.49 6.24
CA LEU A 154 9.35 14.75 7.63
C LEU A 154 10.20 13.93 8.61
N PRO A 155 10.37 14.41 9.86
CA PRO A 155 11.03 13.65 10.91
C PRO A 155 10.36 12.30 11.13
N VAL A 156 11.18 11.26 11.37
CA VAL A 156 10.69 9.87 11.54
C VAL A 156 9.68 9.75 12.68
N GLU A 157 9.86 10.52 13.76
CA GLU A 157 8.95 10.54 14.91
C GLU A 157 7.55 11.02 14.54
N THR A 158 7.45 11.92 13.56
CA THR A 158 6.17 12.47 13.09
C THR A 158 5.45 11.50 12.14
N VAL A 159 6.22 10.76 11.34
CA VAL A 159 5.68 9.82 10.35
C VAL A 159 5.35 8.46 10.98
N ALA A 160 6.01 8.12 12.10
CA ALA A 160 5.85 6.84 12.76
C ALA A 160 4.38 6.61 13.17
N PHE A 161 3.84 5.44 12.79
CA PHE A 161 2.46 5.01 13.03
C PHE A 161 1.37 5.88 12.36
N GLN A 162 1.75 6.79 11.46
CA GLN A 162 0.82 7.61 10.69
C GLN A 162 0.67 7.10 9.25
N ASN A 163 -0.42 7.49 8.61
CA ASN A 163 -0.64 7.21 7.20
C ASN A 163 0.29 8.09 6.33
N LEU A 164 0.67 7.61 5.14
CA LEU A 164 1.42 8.40 4.16
C LEU A 164 0.71 9.70 3.72
N THR A 165 -0.57 9.85 4.03
CA THR A 165 -1.35 11.07 3.80
C THR A 165 -0.73 12.30 4.46
N LEU A 166 -0.10 12.14 5.63
CA LEU A 166 0.56 13.23 6.34
C LEU A 166 1.75 13.78 5.51
N VAL A 167 2.58 12.89 4.99
CA VAL A 167 3.70 13.26 4.10
C VAL A 167 3.19 13.82 2.78
N ALA A 168 2.11 13.26 2.26
CA ALA A 168 1.49 13.71 1.01
C ALA A 168 0.93 15.14 1.11
N GLN A 169 0.43 15.57 2.27
CA GLN A 169 -0.02 16.95 2.51
C GLN A 169 1.11 17.96 2.35
N GLU A 170 2.33 17.60 2.77
CA GLU A 170 3.50 18.47 2.62
C GLU A 170 4.06 18.49 1.18
N ILE A 171 3.86 17.39 0.45
CA ILE A 171 4.40 17.24 -0.90
C ILE A 171 3.49 17.84 -1.95
N PHE A 172 2.19 17.60 -1.86
CA PHE A 172 1.24 17.85 -2.93
C PHE A 172 0.44 19.16 -2.75
N PRO A 173 0.08 19.82 -3.86
CA PRO A 173 -1.02 20.77 -3.85
C PRO A 173 -2.35 20.04 -3.58
N THR A 174 -3.35 20.75 -3.05
CA THR A 174 -4.61 20.18 -2.55
C THR A 174 -5.30 19.22 -3.52
N TRP A 175 -5.33 19.52 -4.82
CA TRP A 175 -6.00 18.68 -5.82
C TRP A 175 -5.26 17.35 -6.05
N LEU A 176 -3.92 17.37 -6.02
CA LEU A 176 -3.10 16.17 -6.20
C LEU A 176 -3.07 15.33 -4.91
N TYR A 177 -3.16 15.97 -3.75
CA TYR A 177 -3.34 15.30 -2.48
C TYR A 177 -4.61 14.46 -2.46
N LEU A 178 -5.74 15.02 -2.89
CA LEU A 178 -7.00 14.27 -2.99
C LEU A 178 -6.85 13.04 -3.90
N PHE A 179 -6.21 13.21 -5.06
CA PHE A 179 -5.92 12.08 -5.96
C PHE A 179 -5.09 10.99 -5.28
N PHE A 180 -4.05 11.37 -4.55
CA PHE A 180 -3.18 10.44 -3.82
C PHE A 180 -3.95 9.68 -2.72
N VAL A 181 -4.78 10.36 -1.95
CA VAL A 181 -5.56 9.71 -0.89
C VAL A 181 -6.58 8.74 -1.48
N PHE A 182 -7.27 9.11 -2.56
CA PHE A 182 -8.16 8.18 -3.27
C PHE A 182 -7.39 6.97 -3.84
N GLY A 183 -6.20 7.18 -4.40
CA GLY A 183 -5.33 6.10 -4.86
C GLY A 183 -4.91 5.15 -3.73
N GLY A 184 -4.57 5.68 -2.56
CA GLY A 184 -4.24 4.88 -1.38
C GLY A 184 -5.44 4.12 -0.82
N ALA A 185 -6.63 4.74 -0.79
CA ALA A 185 -7.87 4.09 -0.39
C ALA A 185 -8.24 2.93 -1.33
N VAL A 186 -8.05 3.14 -2.63
CA VAL A 186 -8.28 2.12 -3.66
C VAL A 186 -7.34 0.92 -3.46
N PHE A 187 -6.10 1.12 -3.01
CA PHE A 187 -5.19 0.01 -2.69
C PHE A 187 -5.72 -0.90 -1.60
N ALA A 188 -6.25 -0.34 -0.52
CA ALA A 188 -6.82 -1.14 0.54
C ALA A 188 -8.05 -1.94 0.06
N LEU A 189 -8.87 -1.37 -0.83
CA LEU A 189 -9.98 -2.06 -1.47
C LEU A 189 -9.53 -3.20 -2.40
N LEU A 190 -8.44 -3.00 -3.14
CA LEU A 190 -7.91 -3.98 -4.08
C LEU A 190 -7.65 -5.34 -3.43
N THR A 191 -7.16 -5.32 -2.20
CA THR A 191 -6.81 -6.54 -1.46
C THR A 191 -8.03 -7.22 -0.83
N THR A 192 -9.20 -6.56 -0.82
CA THR A 192 -10.46 -7.16 -0.36
C THR A 192 -11.28 -7.79 -1.49
N LEU A 193 -11.01 -7.43 -2.73
CA LEU A 193 -11.59 -8.03 -3.95
C LEU A 193 -10.98 -9.39 -4.27
#